data_ec20af81c51adde40ad7a7964bb073da
#
_entry.id   ec20af81c51adde40ad7a7964bb073da
#
_cell.length_a   1.000
_cell.length_b   1.000
_cell.length_c   1.000
_cell.angle_alpha   90.00
_cell.angle_beta   90.00
_cell.angle_gamma   90.00
#
_symmetry.space_group_name_H-M   'P 1'
#
loop_
_entity.id
_entity.type
_entity.pdbx_description
1 polymer ?
#
loop_
_entity_poly.entity_id
_entity_poly.type
_entity_poly.pdbx_seq_one_letter_code
_entity_poly.pdbx_strand_id
1 'polypeptide(L)'
;MARPLRIQYPGAFYHVTCRGNEHRKTFFDDDDRYRFMKLLKESLGIYQVVLYAYVLMDNHFHLVLQTVRANLNEFMRRFNICYTGWFNYRHNTCGHLYQGRYKALLVDADTYLLELSRYVHLNPVRVGQLRRRDYHEKWQYVKGYQWSSLAGYLNTKRVVDFVEYGMVLDMIGGRYAYQRFLSGGVRKGLDDIFEDVQYQTILGNNDFIALVKGEYLERGSLREQPSYRGLVAKVIEPETVIACCAEVLGTEVAQL
;
A
#
# COMPACT_ATOMS: atom_id res chain seq x y z
N MET A 1 -13.37 -6.23 15.02
CA MET A 1 -13.21 -5.02 14.18
C MET A 1 -13.77 -5.31 12.78
N ALA A 2 -14.55 -4.39 12.22
CA ALA A 2 -15.03 -4.50 10.84
C ALA A 2 -13.84 -4.54 9.87
N ARG A 3 -13.98 -5.32 8.80
CA ARG A 3 -12.91 -5.47 7.80
C ARG A 3 -12.83 -4.20 6.96
N PRO A 4 -11.64 -3.63 6.69
CA PRO A 4 -11.51 -2.48 5.81
C PRO A 4 -12.11 -2.76 4.43
N LEU A 5 -12.76 -1.74 3.88
CA LEU A 5 -13.31 -1.79 2.54
C LEU A 5 -12.17 -1.96 1.51
N ARG A 6 -12.40 -2.75 0.48
CA ARG A 6 -11.50 -2.86 -0.68
C ARG A 6 -12.17 -2.24 -1.89
N ILE A 7 -11.83 -1.00 -2.12
CA ILE A 7 -12.29 -0.25 -3.29
C ILE A 7 -11.45 -0.69 -4.48
N GLN A 8 -12.09 -1.13 -5.57
CA GLN A 8 -11.42 -1.55 -6.78
C GLN A 8 -12.11 -0.94 -8.00
N TYR A 9 -11.32 -0.31 -8.87
CA TYR A 9 -11.76 0.20 -10.16
C TYR A 9 -10.60 0.14 -11.17
N PRO A 10 -10.89 0.20 -12.47
CA PRO A 10 -9.86 0.22 -13.50
C PRO A 10 -8.97 1.44 -13.38
N GLY A 11 -7.65 1.24 -13.45
CA GLY A 11 -6.66 2.33 -13.32
C GLY A 11 -6.30 2.70 -11.89
N ALA A 12 -6.88 2.05 -10.87
CA ALA A 12 -6.62 2.37 -9.47
C ALA A 12 -5.21 2.02 -9.03
N PHE A 13 -4.59 2.91 -8.26
CA PHE A 13 -3.27 2.72 -7.65
C PHE A 13 -3.41 2.21 -6.21
N TYR A 14 -2.51 1.35 -5.83
CA TYR A 14 -2.52 0.73 -4.51
C TYR A 14 -1.13 0.63 -3.89
N HIS A 15 -1.07 0.87 -2.59
CA HIS A 15 0.02 0.39 -1.76
C HIS A 15 -0.40 -0.93 -1.10
N VAL A 16 0.24 -2.02 -1.47
CA VAL A 16 -0.07 -3.36 -0.97
C VAL A 16 1.01 -3.85 -0.05
N THR A 17 0.61 -4.43 1.08
CA THR A 17 1.52 -5.04 2.05
C THR A 17 0.99 -6.38 2.55
N CYS A 18 1.91 -7.33 2.77
CA CYS A 18 1.67 -8.55 3.53
C CYS A 18 2.77 -8.72 4.58
N ARG A 19 2.39 -9.13 5.77
CA ARG A 19 3.33 -9.41 6.86
C ARG A 19 3.22 -10.88 7.27
N GLY A 20 4.34 -11.48 7.61
CA GLY A 20 4.39 -12.84 8.11
C GLY A 20 3.59 -13.01 9.40
N ASN A 21 2.97 -14.18 9.54
CA ASN A 21 2.22 -14.53 10.74
C ASN A 21 3.12 -14.46 11.97
N GLU A 22 2.62 -13.89 13.07
CA GLU A 22 3.41 -13.68 14.29
C GLU A 22 4.75 -12.96 14.05
N HIS A 23 4.83 -12.09 13.05
CA HIS A 23 6.03 -11.38 12.62
C HIS A 23 7.16 -12.30 12.14
N ARG A 24 6.89 -13.57 11.83
CA ARG A 24 7.87 -14.52 11.29
C ARG A 24 8.40 -14.08 9.94
N LYS A 25 9.59 -14.55 9.62
CA LYS A 25 10.18 -14.31 8.29
C LYS A 25 9.31 -14.93 7.20
N THR A 26 9.14 -14.20 6.12
CA THR A 26 8.49 -14.65 4.88
C THR A 26 9.52 -14.99 3.80
N PHE A 27 10.79 -14.73 4.07
CA PHE A 27 11.94 -15.10 3.25
C PHE A 27 13.05 -15.59 4.18
N PHE A 28 13.47 -16.83 4.06
CA PHE A 28 14.57 -17.38 4.86
C PHE A 28 15.92 -17.15 4.17
N ASP A 29 15.93 -17.14 2.84
CA ASP A 29 17.11 -16.94 2.01
C ASP A 29 16.78 -16.21 0.69
N ASP A 30 17.78 -16.12 -0.18
CA ASP A 30 17.64 -15.45 -1.47
C ASP A 30 16.85 -16.26 -2.49
N ASP A 31 16.82 -17.59 -2.40
CA ASP A 31 15.99 -18.42 -3.28
C ASP A 31 14.50 -18.17 -3.04
N ASP A 32 14.10 -17.92 -1.80
CA ASP A 32 12.74 -17.52 -1.47
C ASP A 32 12.38 -16.20 -2.16
N ARG A 33 13.30 -15.23 -2.13
CA ARG A 33 13.10 -13.92 -2.77
C ARG A 33 13.10 -14.03 -4.30
N TYR A 34 13.99 -14.82 -4.88
CA TYR A 34 13.97 -15.07 -6.33
C TYR A 34 12.67 -15.74 -6.77
N ARG A 35 12.20 -16.72 -6.03
CA ARG A 35 10.92 -17.37 -6.32
C ARG A 35 9.75 -16.42 -6.20
N PHE A 36 9.73 -15.59 -5.17
CA PHE A 36 8.74 -14.54 -5.00
C PHE A 36 8.71 -13.61 -6.20
N MET A 37 9.86 -13.10 -6.63
CA MET A 37 9.97 -12.19 -7.78
C MET A 37 9.51 -12.85 -9.08
N LYS A 38 9.84 -14.13 -9.29
CA LYS A 38 9.36 -14.89 -10.45
C LYS A 38 7.84 -15.00 -10.47
N LEU A 39 7.23 -15.40 -9.35
CA LEU A 39 5.77 -15.51 -9.22
C LEU A 39 5.08 -14.14 -9.32
N LEU A 40 5.71 -13.09 -8.81
CA LEU A 40 5.22 -11.73 -8.95
C LEU A 40 5.17 -11.32 -10.42
N LYS A 41 6.29 -11.48 -11.17
CA LYS A 41 6.35 -11.20 -12.60
C LYS A 41 5.25 -11.95 -13.40
N GLU A 42 5.11 -13.25 -13.15
CA GLU A 42 4.08 -14.06 -13.78
C GLU A 42 2.66 -13.54 -13.48
N SER A 43 2.40 -13.18 -12.22
CA SER A 43 1.09 -12.69 -11.80
C SER A 43 0.77 -11.30 -12.37
N LEU A 44 1.77 -10.41 -12.43
CA LEU A 44 1.62 -9.08 -13.06
C LEU A 44 1.17 -9.23 -14.52
N GLY A 45 1.82 -10.12 -15.29
CA GLY A 45 1.45 -10.36 -16.68
C GLY A 45 0.06 -10.95 -16.86
N ILE A 46 -0.32 -11.96 -16.06
CA ILE A 46 -1.63 -12.61 -16.14
C ILE A 46 -2.77 -11.64 -15.85
N TYR A 47 -2.62 -10.79 -14.85
CA TYR A 47 -3.68 -9.88 -14.40
C TYR A 47 -3.56 -8.47 -14.99
N GLN A 48 -2.55 -8.21 -15.82
CA GLN A 48 -2.28 -6.88 -16.38
C GLN A 48 -2.16 -5.81 -15.28
N VAL A 49 -1.34 -6.11 -14.28
CA VAL A 49 -1.03 -5.19 -13.18
C VAL A 49 0.33 -4.55 -13.45
N VAL A 50 0.41 -3.23 -13.29
CA VAL A 50 1.65 -2.46 -13.44
C VAL A 50 2.27 -2.28 -12.07
N LEU A 51 3.57 -2.58 -11.93
CA LEU A 51 4.33 -2.42 -10.69
C LEU A 51 5.26 -1.22 -10.81
N TYR A 52 5.14 -0.27 -9.90
CA TYR A 52 5.98 0.93 -9.85
C TYR A 52 7.13 0.83 -8.85
N ALA A 53 6.87 0.33 -7.67
CA ALA A 53 7.91 0.16 -6.66
C ALA A 53 7.68 -1.10 -5.81
N TYR A 54 8.78 -1.70 -5.36
CA TYR A 54 8.72 -2.77 -4.37
C TYR A 54 9.90 -2.73 -3.42
N VAL A 55 9.70 -3.33 -2.25
CA VAL A 55 10.76 -3.73 -1.32
C VAL A 55 10.35 -5.02 -0.59
N LEU A 56 11.27 -5.97 -0.54
CA LEU A 56 11.13 -7.21 0.21
C LEU A 56 11.94 -7.12 1.49
N MET A 57 11.26 -7.04 2.62
CA MET A 57 11.85 -7.11 3.95
C MET A 57 11.82 -8.55 4.44
N ASP A 58 12.57 -8.91 5.47
CA ASP A 58 12.63 -10.31 5.94
C ASP A 58 11.27 -10.91 6.28
N ASN A 59 10.37 -10.13 6.85
CA ASN A 59 9.07 -10.61 7.35
C ASN A 59 7.85 -9.92 6.73
N HIS A 60 8.04 -9.06 5.74
CA HIS A 60 6.96 -8.40 5.02
C HIS A 60 7.45 -7.84 3.69
N PHE A 61 6.53 -7.42 2.86
CA PHE A 61 6.85 -6.71 1.62
C PHE A 61 5.90 -5.54 1.38
N HIS A 62 6.36 -4.59 0.57
CA HIS A 62 5.58 -3.49 0.05
C HIS A 62 5.61 -3.52 -1.47
N LEU A 63 4.44 -3.32 -2.09
CA LEU A 63 4.28 -3.15 -3.53
C LEU A 63 3.50 -1.85 -3.77
N VAL A 64 3.93 -1.05 -4.73
CA VAL A 64 3.17 0.06 -5.30
C VAL A 64 2.76 -0.35 -6.69
N LEU A 65 1.47 -0.51 -6.93
CA LEU A 65 0.97 -1.07 -8.16
C LEU A 65 -0.31 -0.38 -8.65
N GLN A 66 -0.59 -0.52 -9.94
CA GLN A 66 -1.81 -0.07 -10.57
C GLN A 66 -2.50 -1.27 -11.23
N THR A 67 -3.79 -1.38 -11.03
CA THR A 67 -4.60 -2.38 -11.72
C THR A 67 -5.25 -1.75 -12.96
N VAL A 68 -4.93 -2.26 -14.15
CA VAL A 68 -5.59 -1.83 -15.40
C VAL A 68 -7.08 -2.20 -15.38
N ARG A 69 -7.40 -3.29 -14.69
CA ARG A 69 -8.78 -3.75 -14.43
C ARG A 69 -9.04 -3.72 -12.93
N ALA A 70 -10.31 -3.76 -12.52
CA ALA A 70 -10.69 -3.84 -11.10
C ALA A 70 -10.46 -5.25 -10.50
N ASN A 71 -9.21 -5.76 -10.55
CA ASN A 71 -8.88 -7.18 -10.29
C ASN A 71 -7.77 -7.39 -9.24
N LEU A 72 -7.59 -6.43 -8.32
CA LEU A 72 -6.59 -6.54 -7.25
C LEU A 72 -6.78 -7.81 -6.39
N ASN A 73 -8.02 -8.20 -6.12
CA ASN A 73 -8.32 -9.36 -5.29
C ASN A 73 -7.86 -10.66 -5.95
N GLU A 74 -8.11 -10.82 -7.24
CA GLU A 74 -7.75 -11.99 -8.04
C GLU A 74 -6.22 -12.10 -8.17
N PHE A 75 -5.57 -10.97 -8.48
CA PHE A 75 -4.11 -10.88 -8.53
C PHE A 75 -3.47 -11.30 -7.21
N MET A 76 -3.86 -10.68 -6.11
CA MET A 76 -3.29 -10.95 -4.80
C MET A 76 -3.63 -12.36 -4.27
N ARG A 77 -4.84 -12.86 -4.59
CA ARG A 77 -5.22 -14.23 -4.22
C ARG A 77 -4.30 -15.25 -4.88
N ARG A 78 -4.17 -15.18 -6.22
CA ARG A 78 -3.28 -16.08 -6.95
C ARG A 78 -1.85 -15.99 -6.45
N PHE A 79 -1.32 -14.78 -6.38
CA PHE A 79 0.05 -14.53 -5.99
C PHE A 79 0.37 -15.09 -4.60
N ASN A 80 -0.46 -14.77 -3.59
CA ASN A 80 -0.25 -15.24 -2.22
C ASN A 80 -0.41 -16.77 -2.11
N ILE A 81 -1.38 -17.38 -2.81
CA ILE A 81 -1.56 -18.83 -2.80
C ILE A 81 -0.33 -19.52 -3.39
N CYS A 82 0.14 -19.08 -4.56
CA CYS A 82 1.28 -19.68 -5.23
C CYS A 82 2.57 -19.57 -4.40
N TYR A 83 2.83 -18.39 -3.82
CA TYR A 83 4.02 -18.21 -2.99
C TYR A 83 3.93 -18.97 -1.67
N THR A 84 2.81 -18.90 -0.95
CA THR A 84 2.61 -19.63 0.31
C THR A 84 2.72 -21.15 0.10
N GLY A 85 2.10 -21.68 -0.95
CA GLY A 85 2.16 -23.11 -1.25
C GLY A 85 3.61 -23.57 -1.52
N TRP A 86 4.33 -22.82 -2.36
CA TRP A 86 5.74 -23.11 -2.64
C TRP A 86 6.62 -22.96 -1.40
N PHE A 87 6.44 -21.90 -0.60
CA PHE A 87 7.21 -21.67 0.64
C PHE A 87 6.99 -22.80 1.63
N ASN A 88 5.74 -23.19 1.88
CA ASN A 88 5.40 -24.28 2.80
C ASN A 88 5.97 -25.62 2.32
N TYR A 89 5.90 -25.90 1.03
CA TYR A 89 6.50 -27.11 0.45
C TYR A 89 8.02 -27.12 0.63
N ARG A 90 8.71 -26.03 0.28
CA ARG A 90 10.16 -25.93 0.38
C ARG A 90 10.69 -26.07 1.80
N HIS A 91 10.00 -25.44 2.76
CA HIS A 91 10.46 -25.37 4.15
C HIS A 91 9.80 -26.40 5.07
N ASN A 92 9.06 -27.35 4.50
CA ASN A 92 8.33 -28.39 5.24
C ASN A 92 7.47 -27.80 6.38
N THR A 93 6.75 -26.71 6.08
CA THR A 93 5.85 -26.02 6.99
C THR A 93 4.41 -26.12 6.51
N CYS A 94 3.46 -25.82 7.38
CA CYS A 94 2.04 -25.82 7.06
C CYS A 94 1.34 -24.58 7.65
N GLY A 95 0.14 -24.29 7.15
CA GLY A 95 -0.69 -23.19 7.64
C GLY A 95 -0.43 -21.85 6.95
N HIS A 96 -0.80 -20.77 7.63
CA HIS A 96 -0.76 -19.42 7.06
C HIS A 96 0.63 -18.81 7.16
N LEU A 97 1.22 -18.47 6.00
CA LEU A 97 2.47 -17.71 5.94
C LEU A 97 2.25 -16.26 6.39
N TYR A 98 1.15 -15.65 5.97
CA TYR A 98 0.85 -14.25 6.25
C TYR A 98 -0.17 -14.09 7.37
N GLN A 99 -0.05 -12.98 8.12
CA GLN A 99 -0.97 -12.57 9.18
C GLN A 99 -2.28 -12.07 8.57
N GLY A 100 -3.18 -12.98 8.23
CA GLY A 100 -4.45 -12.66 7.61
C GLY A 100 -4.31 -12.25 6.13
N ARG A 101 -5.25 -11.42 5.66
CA ARG A 101 -5.28 -10.95 4.28
C ARG A 101 -4.25 -9.83 4.06
N TYR A 102 -3.83 -9.63 2.80
CA TYR A 102 -3.04 -8.45 2.44
C TYR A 102 -3.78 -7.15 2.83
N LYS A 103 -3.00 -6.12 3.19
CA LYS A 103 -3.49 -4.76 3.34
C LYS A 103 -3.31 -4.04 2.01
N ALA A 104 -4.29 -3.26 1.61
CA ALA A 104 -4.20 -2.41 0.43
C ALA A 104 -4.76 -1.04 0.78
N LEU A 105 -3.99 0.00 0.53
CA LEU A 105 -4.43 1.38 0.54
C LEU A 105 -4.65 1.80 -0.90
N LEU A 106 -5.81 2.35 -1.20
CA LEU A 106 -6.07 3.06 -2.45
C LEU A 106 -5.31 4.39 -2.40
N VAL A 107 -4.61 4.73 -3.47
CA VAL A 107 -3.68 5.87 -3.49
C VAL A 107 -4.08 6.87 -4.56
N ASP A 108 -4.19 8.12 -4.17
CA ASP A 108 -4.20 9.26 -5.10
C ASP A 108 -2.79 9.40 -5.70
N ALA A 109 -2.63 8.92 -6.93
CA ALA A 109 -1.32 8.83 -7.56
C ALA A 109 -0.70 10.19 -7.84
N ASP A 110 -1.49 11.17 -8.25
CA ASP A 110 -1.02 12.52 -8.59
C ASP A 110 -0.40 13.20 -7.36
N THR A 111 -0.98 12.96 -6.19
CA THR A 111 -0.52 13.58 -4.94
C THR A 111 0.54 12.74 -4.22
N TYR A 112 0.40 11.42 -4.16
CA TYR A 112 1.15 10.58 -3.22
C TYR A 112 2.10 9.56 -3.85
N LEU A 113 2.05 9.31 -5.17
CA LEU A 113 2.85 8.24 -5.79
C LEU A 113 4.35 8.45 -5.59
N LEU A 114 4.83 9.68 -5.76
CA LEU A 114 6.23 10.02 -5.60
C LEU A 114 6.71 9.79 -4.16
N GLU A 115 5.98 10.32 -3.17
CA GLU A 115 6.29 10.15 -1.75
C GLU A 115 6.19 8.69 -1.30
N LEU A 116 5.19 7.97 -1.80
CA LEU A 116 5.01 6.56 -1.53
C LEU A 116 6.16 5.72 -2.10
N SER A 117 6.66 6.06 -3.29
CA SER A 117 7.84 5.41 -3.87
C SER A 117 9.08 5.61 -2.97
N ARG A 118 9.27 6.82 -2.45
CA ARG A 118 10.33 7.14 -1.46
C ARG A 118 10.16 6.32 -0.19
N TYR A 119 8.94 6.28 0.35
CA TYR A 119 8.62 5.50 1.53
C TYR A 119 9.01 4.02 1.35
N VAL A 120 8.60 3.41 0.23
CA VAL A 120 8.90 2.01 -0.08
C VAL A 120 10.39 1.77 -0.19
N HIS A 121 11.11 2.61 -0.93
CA HIS A 121 12.55 2.45 -1.13
C HIS A 121 13.39 2.70 0.12
N LEU A 122 12.94 3.56 1.02
CA LEU A 122 13.65 3.85 2.29
C LEU A 122 13.19 2.95 3.45
N ASN A 123 12.27 2.04 3.24
CA ASN A 123 11.77 1.12 4.28
C ASN A 123 12.90 0.35 4.98
N PRO A 124 13.95 -0.14 4.31
CA PRO A 124 15.04 -0.88 4.95
C PRO A 124 15.77 -0.12 6.06
N VAL A 125 15.81 1.21 6.00
CA VAL A 125 16.48 2.05 7.02
C VAL A 125 15.53 2.69 8.03
N ARG A 126 14.22 2.42 7.91
CA ARG A 126 13.20 2.88 8.89
C ARG A 126 13.08 1.96 10.10
N VAL A 127 13.58 0.74 10.02
CA VAL A 127 13.35 -0.32 11.03
C VAL A 127 14.65 -0.77 11.68
N GLY A 128 14.51 -1.36 12.87
CA GLY A 128 15.60 -1.98 13.59
C GLY A 128 16.73 -1.00 13.96
N GLN A 129 17.94 -1.53 14.03
CA GLN A 129 19.14 -0.77 14.42
C GLN A 129 19.51 0.31 13.39
N LEU A 130 19.19 0.10 12.10
CA LEU A 130 19.48 1.04 11.03
C LEU A 130 18.76 2.38 11.21
N ARG A 131 17.60 2.40 11.87
CA ARG A 131 16.87 3.65 12.16
C ARG A 131 17.72 4.67 12.93
N ARG A 132 18.63 4.18 13.78
CA ARG A 132 19.49 5.03 14.67
C ARG A 132 20.84 5.37 14.06
N ARG A 133 21.19 4.80 12.88
CA ARG A 133 22.44 5.06 12.19
C ARG A 133 22.46 6.46 11.58
N ASP A 134 23.67 6.95 11.30
CA ASP A 134 23.85 8.22 10.62
C ASP A 134 23.37 8.19 9.16
N TYR A 135 23.37 9.38 8.54
CA TYR A 135 22.95 9.53 7.15
C TYR A 135 23.79 8.69 6.19
N HIS A 136 25.10 8.67 6.37
CA HIS A 136 26.02 8.05 5.43
C HIS A 136 25.82 6.53 5.41
N GLU A 137 25.76 5.91 6.59
CA GLU A 137 25.49 4.49 6.77
C GLU A 137 24.14 4.10 6.17
N LYS A 138 23.08 4.86 6.49
CA LYS A 138 21.74 4.62 5.92
C LYS A 138 21.74 4.71 4.41
N TRP A 139 22.37 5.75 3.85
CA TRP A 139 22.38 5.98 2.43
C TRP A 139 23.14 4.90 1.66
N GLN A 140 24.29 4.47 2.18
CA GLN A 140 25.04 3.34 1.59
C GLN A 140 24.24 2.04 1.67
N TYR A 141 23.63 1.76 2.80
CA TYR A 141 22.79 0.56 2.96
C TYR A 141 21.64 0.52 1.96
N VAL A 142 20.87 1.60 1.85
CA VAL A 142 19.73 1.69 0.93
C VAL A 142 20.15 1.50 -0.52
N LYS A 143 21.24 2.14 -0.96
CA LYS A 143 21.77 1.98 -2.33
C LYS A 143 22.25 0.55 -2.62
N GLY A 144 22.74 -0.14 -1.62
CA GLY A 144 23.20 -1.53 -1.71
C GLY A 144 22.09 -2.56 -1.54
N TYR A 145 20.89 -2.15 -1.10
CA TYR A 145 19.80 -3.10 -0.82
C TYR A 145 19.24 -3.71 -2.09
N GLN A 146 19.58 -4.97 -2.34
CA GLN A 146 19.26 -5.64 -3.62
C GLN A 146 17.79 -6.02 -3.77
N TRP A 147 17.05 -6.16 -2.67
CA TRP A 147 15.66 -6.63 -2.67
C TRP A 147 14.65 -5.48 -2.75
N SER A 148 14.97 -4.50 -3.59
CA SER A 148 14.17 -3.32 -3.83
C SER A 148 14.28 -2.90 -5.30
N SER A 149 13.24 -2.29 -5.85
CA SER A 149 13.26 -1.66 -7.18
C SER A 149 14.17 -0.42 -7.27
N LEU A 150 14.67 0.08 -6.14
CA LEU A 150 15.48 1.30 -6.08
C LEU A 150 16.68 1.28 -7.03
N ALA A 151 17.34 0.13 -7.16
CA ALA A 151 18.53 0.02 -8.01
C ALA A 151 18.25 0.45 -9.47
N GLY A 152 17.08 0.12 -10.03
CA GLY A 152 16.65 0.53 -11.36
C GLY A 152 16.27 2.01 -11.45
N TYR A 153 15.79 2.61 -10.36
CA TYR A 153 15.55 4.05 -10.27
C TYR A 153 16.82 4.87 -10.27
N LEU A 154 17.93 4.32 -9.77
CA LEU A 154 19.22 5.02 -9.71
C LEU A 154 20.12 4.73 -10.93
N ASN A 155 19.95 3.57 -11.58
CA ASN A 155 20.84 3.12 -12.65
C ASN A 155 20.08 2.35 -13.72
N THR A 156 20.19 2.81 -14.97
CA THR A 156 19.54 2.18 -16.14
C THR A 156 20.00 0.73 -16.42
N LYS A 157 21.21 0.37 -16.00
CA LYS A 157 21.75 -1.00 -16.15
C LYS A 157 21.21 -1.98 -15.12
N ARG A 158 20.46 -1.50 -14.11
CA ARG A 158 19.93 -2.31 -13.01
C ARG A 158 18.41 -2.33 -12.97
N VAL A 159 17.78 -2.02 -14.08
CA VAL A 159 16.30 -2.08 -14.20
C VAL A 159 15.81 -3.53 -14.13
N VAL A 160 14.69 -3.70 -13.47
CA VAL A 160 13.92 -4.96 -13.45
C VAL A 160 12.84 -4.84 -14.51
N ASP A 161 12.79 -5.77 -15.44
CA ASP A 161 12.02 -5.71 -16.70
C ASP A 161 10.49 -5.65 -16.54
N PHE A 162 9.98 -5.94 -15.36
CA PHE A 162 8.55 -5.87 -15.04
C PHE A 162 8.19 -4.74 -14.06
N VAL A 163 9.10 -3.78 -13.87
CA VAL A 163 8.84 -2.56 -13.08
C VAL A 163 8.75 -1.36 -14.03
N GLU A 164 7.70 -0.58 -13.87
CA GLU A 164 7.53 0.68 -14.58
C GLU A 164 8.23 1.79 -13.78
N TYR A 165 9.20 2.45 -14.42
CA TYR A 165 10.01 3.49 -13.80
C TYR A 165 9.66 4.89 -14.29
N GLY A 166 9.16 5.00 -15.53
CA GLY A 166 8.98 6.26 -16.25
C GLY A 166 8.08 7.21 -15.49
N MET A 167 6.88 6.80 -15.15
CA MET A 167 5.91 7.66 -14.50
C MET A 167 6.46 8.37 -13.25
N VAL A 168 7.08 7.62 -12.34
CA VAL A 168 7.65 8.20 -11.10
C VAL A 168 8.85 9.08 -11.39
N LEU A 169 9.69 8.72 -12.37
CA LEU A 169 10.86 9.51 -12.75
C LEU A 169 10.46 10.80 -13.46
N ASP A 170 9.44 10.77 -14.28
CA ASP A 170 8.94 11.94 -15.01
C ASP A 170 8.32 12.97 -14.05
N MET A 171 7.62 12.52 -13.00
CA MET A 171 7.09 13.40 -11.93
C MET A 171 8.17 14.26 -11.27
N ILE A 172 9.43 13.83 -11.26
CA ILE A 172 10.51 14.53 -10.55
C ILE A 172 11.63 15.02 -11.46
N GLY A 173 11.55 14.77 -12.76
CA GLY A 173 12.57 15.21 -13.71
C GLY A 173 13.78 14.26 -13.81
N GLY A 174 13.58 12.96 -13.57
CA GLY A 174 14.54 11.90 -13.87
C GLY A 174 15.34 11.37 -12.68
N ARG A 175 16.26 10.46 -12.98
CA ARG A 175 17.01 9.66 -11.98
C ARG A 175 17.85 10.48 -11.01
N TYR A 176 18.51 11.51 -11.50
CA TYR A 176 19.35 12.35 -10.64
C TYR A 176 18.50 13.12 -9.62
N ALA A 177 17.37 13.68 -10.06
CA ALA A 177 16.44 14.37 -9.19
C ALA A 177 15.82 13.38 -8.17
N TYR A 178 15.49 12.17 -8.61
CA TYR A 178 14.98 11.10 -7.72
C TYR A 178 16.01 10.71 -6.66
N GLN A 179 17.28 10.57 -7.03
CA GLN A 179 18.36 10.31 -6.07
C GLN A 179 18.48 11.41 -5.01
N ARG A 180 18.42 12.69 -5.43
CA ARG A 180 18.44 13.82 -4.49
C ARG A 180 17.23 13.82 -3.56
N PHE A 181 16.07 13.53 -4.09
CA PHE A 181 14.82 13.43 -3.34
C PHE A 181 14.89 12.35 -2.24
N LEU A 182 15.36 11.15 -2.59
CA LEU A 182 15.58 10.07 -1.62
C LEU A 182 16.61 10.44 -0.56
N SER A 183 17.75 10.99 -0.98
CA SER A 183 18.81 11.38 -0.04
C SER A 183 18.36 12.47 0.95
N GLY A 184 17.50 13.37 0.50
CA GLY A 184 16.83 14.36 1.33
C GLY A 184 15.96 13.72 2.41
N GLY A 185 15.19 12.69 2.06
CA GLY A 185 14.38 11.93 3.00
C GLY A 185 15.19 11.19 4.05
N VAL A 186 16.36 10.65 3.68
CA VAL A 186 17.27 10.02 4.67
C VAL A 186 17.82 11.05 5.67
N ARG A 187 18.09 12.30 5.24
CA ARG A 187 18.66 13.37 6.07
C ARG A 187 17.64 13.97 7.05
N LYS A 188 16.47 14.34 6.54
CA LYS A 188 15.44 15.07 7.30
C LYS A 188 14.62 14.18 8.23
N GLY A 189 14.71 12.87 8.08
CA GLY A 189 13.71 11.95 8.55
C GLY A 189 12.60 11.79 7.51
N LEU A 190 11.82 10.75 7.66
CA LEU A 190 10.69 10.49 6.77
C LEU A 190 9.42 10.87 7.50
N ASP A 191 8.69 11.81 6.94
CA ASP A 191 7.33 12.10 7.37
C ASP A 191 6.50 10.82 7.24
N ASP A 192 5.57 10.64 8.14
CA ASP A 192 4.66 9.50 8.05
C ASP A 192 3.52 9.84 7.07
N ILE A 193 3.71 9.50 5.81
CA ILE A 193 2.69 9.71 4.76
C ILE A 193 1.35 9.04 5.08
N PHE A 194 1.31 8.15 6.07
CA PHE A 194 0.09 7.44 6.45
C PHE A 194 -0.73 8.19 7.51
N GLU A 195 -0.27 9.33 8.02
CA GLU A 195 -1.10 10.24 8.83
C GLU A 195 -2.29 10.74 8.02
N ASP A 196 -2.13 10.91 6.70
CA ASP A 196 -3.19 11.32 5.77
C ASP A 196 -4.13 10.19 5.36
N VAL A 197 -3.96 8.97 5.86
CA VAL A 197 -4.82 7.84 5.53
C VAL A 197 -6.19 8.00 6.16
N GLN A 198 -7.19 8.15 5.32
CA GLN A 198 -8.58 8.22 5.74
C GLN A 198 -9.27 6.86 5.62
N TYR A 199 -10.21 6.61 6.56
CA TYR A 199 -11.02 5.39 6.60
C TYR A 199 -10.20 4.09 6.59
N GLN A 200 -8.93 4.15 7.01
CA GLN A 200 -7.97 3.02 7.03
C GLN A 200 -7.67 2.42 5.65
N THR A 201 -8.11 3.03 4.55
CA THR A 201 -8.04 2.42 3.21
C THR A 201 -7.70 3.39 2.08
N ILE A 202 -7.78 4.70 2.28
CA ILE A 202 -7.58 5.70 1.24
C ILE A 202 -6.47 6.65 1.67
N LEU A 203 -5.44 6.74 0.84
CA LEU A 203 -4.38 7.76 0.91
C LEU A 203 -4.63 8.75 -0.22
N GLY A 204 -5.26 9.87 0.09
CA GLY A 204 -5.69 10.85 -0.88
C GLY A 204 -6.17 12.14 -0.23
N ASN A 205 -6.20 13.21 -1.03
CA ASN A 205 -6.78 14.48 -0.62
C ASN A 205 -8.34 14.41 -0.58
N ASN A 206 -8.96 15.46 -0.10
CA ASN A 206 -10.44 15.50 0.05
C ASN A 206 -11.17 15.35 -1.28
N ASP A 207 -10.64 15.90 -2.37
CA ASP A 207 -11.25 15.84 -3.70
C ASP A 207 -11.23 14.41 -4.24
N PHE A 208 -10.09 13.73 -4.11
CA PHE A 208 -9.95 12.32 -4.47
C PHE A 208 -10.90 11.43 -3.66
N ILE A 209 -11.04 11.70 -2.37
CA ILE A 209 -11.96 10.97 -1.49
C ILE A 209 -13.41 11.18 -1.91
N ALA A 210 -13.77 12.43 -2.24
CA ALA A 210 -15.12 12.76 -2.72
C ALA A 210 -15.42 12.05 -4.04
N LEU A 211 -14.48 12.05 -4.98
CA LEU A 211 -14.59 11.33 -6.26
C LEU A 211 -14.78 9.83 -6.03
N VAL A 212 -13.93 9.21 -5.19
CA VAL A 212 -14.03 7.77 -4.89
C VAL A 212 -15.37 7.43 -4.23
N LYS A 213 -15.87 8.28 -3.34
CA LYS A 213 -17.19 8.11 -2.71
C LYS A 213 -18.32 8.18 -3.75
N GLY A 214 -18.36 9.23 -4.56
CA GLY A 214 -19.44 9.44 -5.52
C GLY A 214 -19.49 8.39 -6.62
N GLU A 215 -18.33 8.04 -7.20
CA GLU A 215 -18.32 7.16 -8.37
C GLU A 215 -18.34 5.66 -8.03
N TYR A 216 -17.66 5.26 -6.94
CA TYR A 216 -17.38 3.84 -6.69
C TYR A 216 -18.04 3.27 -5.43
N LEU A 217 -18.51 4.12 -4.51
CA LEU A 217 -19.12 3.64 -3.28
C LEU A 217 -20.65 3.78 -3.26
N GLU A 218 -21.22 4.79 -3.88
CA GLU A 218 -22.68 4.98 -3.89
C GLU A 218 -23.42 3.92 -4.71
N ARG A 219 -22.73 3.22 -5.61
CA ARG A 219 -23.28 2.15 -6.47
C ARG A 219 -23.26 0.75 -5.84
N GLY A 220 -22.68 0.59 -4.66
CA GLY A 220 -22.53 -0.72 -4.00
C GLY A 220 -23.60 -1.03 -2.96
N SER A 221 -23.92 -2.31 -2.78
CA SER A 221 -24.84 -2.77 -1.74
C SER A 221 -24.28 -2.54 -0.33
N LEU A 222 -24.91 -1.69 0.45
CA LEU A 222 -24.52 -1.31 1.82
C LEU A 222 -24.54 -2.49 2.83
N ARG A 223 -25.20 -3.62 2.50
CA ARG A 223 -25.47 -4.72 3.43
C ARG A 223 -24.24 -5.61 3.66
N GLU A 224 -23.33 -5.71 2.70
CA GLU A 224 -22.25 -6.69 2.73
C GLU A 224 -20.94 -6.20 3.38
N GLN A 225 -20.77 -4.89 3.63
CA GLN A 225 -19.52 -4.35 4.13
C GLN A 225 -19.73 -3.32 5.25
N PRO A 226 -19.61 -3.72 6.53
CA PRO A 226 -19.80 -2.80 7.67
C PRO A 226 -18.88 -1.56 7.65
N SER A 227 -17.68 -1.66 7.09
CA SER A 227 -16.75 -0.53 6.92
C SER A 227 -17.22 0.51 5.89
N TYR A 228 -18.11 0.12 4.97
CA TYR A 228 -18.75 1.02 4.02
C TYR A 228 -19.66 2.03 4.72
N ARG A 229 -20.34 1.62 5.78
CA ARG A 229 -21.20 2.50 6.57
C ARG A 229 -20.45 3.70 7.14
N GLY A 230 -19.20 3.51 7.56
CA GLY A 230 -18.36 4.60 8.06
C GLY A 230 -17.93 5.61 6.97
N LEU A 231 -17.86 5.17 5.71
CA LEU A 231 -17.51 6.02 4.56
C LEU A 231 -18.71 6.85 4.05
N VAL A 232 -19.90 6.26 4.10
CA VAL A 232 -21.13 6.83 3.51
C VAL A 232 -22.05 7.42 4.57
N ALA A 233 -21.88 7.05 5.84
CA ALA A 233 -22.63 7.68 6.93
C ALA A 233 -22.37 9.19 6.90
N LYS A 234 -23.40 9.98 6.57
CA LYS A 234 -23.39 11.40 6.87
C LYS A 234 -23.08 11.51 8.36
N VAL A 235 -22.08 12.29 8.71
CA VAL A 235 -21.93 12.75 10.10
C VAL A 235 -23.23 13.51 10.37
N ILE A 236 -24.11 12.89 11.14
CA ILE A 236 -25.32 13.57 11.61
C ILE A 236 -24.81 14.42 12.75
N GLU A 237 -24.80 15.73 12.56
CA GLU A 237 -24.40 16.67 13.60
C GLU A 237 -25.28 16.43 14.85
N PRO A 238 -24.69 16.49 16.06
CA PRO A 238 -25.45 16.23 17.30
C PRO A 238 -26.74 17.05 17.39
N GLU A 239 -26.70 18.30 16.91
CA GLU A 239 -27.84 19.21 16.87
C GLU A 239 -29.02 18.65 16.01
N THR A 240 -28.66 17.99 14.90
CA THR A 240 -29.69 17.34 14.03
C THR A 240 -30.34 16.15 14.73
N VAL A 241 -29.57 15.38 15.49
CA VAL A 241 -30.08 14.24 16.26
C VAL A 241 -31.02 14.75 17.36
N ILE A 242 -30.59 15.78 18.09
CA ILE A 242 -31.39 16.41 19.17
C ILE A 242 -32.70 16.97 18.60
N ALA A 243 -32.63 17.66 17.44
CA ALA A 243 -33.85 18.21 16.79
C ALA A 243 -34.82 17.09 16.39
N CYS A 244 -34.34 15.98 15.76
CA CYS A 244 -35.16 14.85 15.44
C CYS A 244 -35.76 14.15 16.69
N CYS A 245 -35.00 14.05 17.77
CA CYS A 245 -35.51 13.50 19.02
C CYS A 245 -36.60 14.39 19.63
N ALA A 246 -36.40 15.70 19.63
CA ALA A 246 -37.41 16.67 20.11
C ALA A 246 -38.71 16.56 19.30
N GLU A 247 -38.61 16.46 17.99
CA GLU A 247 -39.79 16.32 17.10
C GLU A 247 -40.56 15.03 17.37
N VAL A 248 -39.84 13.89 17.50
CA VAL A 248 -40.45 12.57 17.80
C VAL A 248 -41.08 12.52 19.18
N LEU A 249 -40.48 13.18 20.15
CA LEU A 249 -40.99 13.23 21.55
C LEU A 249 -42.02 14.32 21.79
N GLY A 250 -42.22 15.21 20.83
CA GLY A 250 -43.15 16.36 20.98
C GLY A 250 -42.71 17.37 22.03
N THR A 251 -41.38 17.50 22.23
CA THR A 251 -40.77 18.39 23.25
C THR A 251 -39.89 19.44 22.57
N GLU A 252 -39.62 20.54 23.26
CA GLU A 252 -38.67 21.53 22.77
C GLU A 252 -37.25 21.07 22.97
N VAL A 253 -36.33 21.44 22.02
CA VAL A 253 -34.90 21.11 22.07
C VAL A 253 -34.24 21.51 23.38
N ALA A 254 -34.71 22.59 24.01
CA ALA A 254 -34.19 23.05 25.33
C ALA A 254 -34.59 22.16 26.52
N GLN A 255 -35.44 21.16 26.31
CA GLN A 255 -35.90 20.23 27.34
C GLN A 255 -35.28 18.82 27.20
N LEU A 256 -34.43 18.60 26.19
CA LEU A 256 -33.59 17.40 25.99
C LEU A 256 -32.17 17.64 26.45
#